data_bba4608f88e0a99f7a47619368c04cfd
#
_entry.id   bba4608f88e0a99f7a47619368c04cfd
#
_cell.length_a   1.000
_cell.length_b   1.000
_cell.length_c   1.000
_cell.angle_alpha   90.00
_cell.angle_beta   90.00
_cell.angle_gamma   90.00
#
_symmetry.space_group_name_H-M   'P 1'
#
loop_
_entity.id
_entity.type
_entity.pdbx_description
1 polymer ?
#
loop_
_entity_poly.entity_id
_entity_poly.type
_entity_poly.pdbx_seq_one_letter_code
_entity_poly.pdbx_strand_id
1 'polypeptide(L)'
;MNIIKKIGVFFTSLFLVLSITATSSFADGHAKTILFSIKGPGSGNAFWASVEKGAKEEAKKLGVKLVLIAPPQEGDVQSQINQVEDQLAKGVDAMALAPADPNAFAPIVDDAIKSGVPVVFVDTQGI
;
A
#
# COMPACT_ATOMS: atom_id res chain seq x y z
N MET A 1 -71.90 24.34 -38.68
CA MET A 1 -72.00 24.17 -37.22
C MET A 1 -71.39 22.83 -36.85
N ASN A 2 -70.12 22.79 -36.59
CA ASN A 2 -69.43 21.62 -35.99
C ASN A 2 -68.12 22.08 -35.33
N ILE A 3 -68.11 21.97 -34.05
CA ILE A 3 -67.02 22.35 -33.18
C ILE A 3 -66.04 21.17 -33.11
N ILE A 4 -64.90 21.27 -33.75
CA ILE A 4 -63.83 20.28 -33.59
C ILE A 4 -62.92 20.73 -32.47
N LYS A 5 -63.04 20.05 -31.34
CA LYS A 5 -62.16 20.22 -30.20
C LYS A 5 -60.79 19.67 -30.54
N LYS A 6 -59.77 20.55 -30.55
CA LYS A 6 -58.37 20.14 -30.63
C LYS A 6 -57.94 19.60 -29.28
N ILE A 7 -57.70 18.30 -29.19
CA ILE A 7 -57.08 17.65 -28.04
C ILE A 7 -55.58 17.79 -28.23
N GLY A 8 -54.99 18.67 -27.44
CA GLY A 8 -53.53 18.79 -27.35
C GLY A 8 -52.96 17.66 -26.46
N VAL A 9 -52.23 16.78 -27.06
CA VAL A 9 -51.48 15.75 -26.33
C VAL A 9 -50.22 16.38 -25.80
N PHE A 10 -50.18 16.63 -24.48
CA PHE A 10 -48.95 17.03 -23.78
C PHE A 10 -48.10 15.76 -23.57
N PHE A 11 -47.04 15.62 -24.35
CA PHE A 11 -45.96 14.68 -24.07
C PHE A 11 -45.09 15.24 -22.95
N THR A 12 -45.38 14.84 -21.73
CA THR A 12 -44.44 15.05 -20.60
C THR A 12 -43.32 14.03 -20.72
N SER A 13 -42.19 14.45 -21.28
CA SER A 13 -40.95 13.69 -21.30
C SER A 13 -40.38 13.66 -19.87
N LEU A 14 -40.58 12.52 -19.20
CA LEU A 14 -40.00 12.23 -17.91
C LEU A 14 -38.51 11.90 -18.11
N PHE A 15 -37.64 12.90 -17.99
CA PHE A 15 -36.20 12.70 -17.93
C PHE A 15 -35.86 12.03 -16.60
N LEU A 16 -35.69 10.70 -16.63
CA LEU A 16 -35.15 9.93 -15.53
C LEU A 16 -33.63 10.21 -15.46
N VAL A 17 -33.24 11.20 -14.66
CA VAL A 17 -31.83 11.45 -14.36
C VAL A 17 -31.37 10.33 -13.44
N LEU A 18 -30.71 9.32 -14.02
CA LEU A 18 -30.02 8.27 -13.29
C LEU A 18 -28.77 8.89 -12.65
N SER A 19 -28.92 9.42 -11.44
CA SER A 19 -27.79 9.88 -10.64
C SER A 19 -26.95 8.68 -10.24
N ILE A 20 -25.87 8.43 -10.99
CA ILE A 20 -24.83 7.49 -10.58
C ILE A 20 -24.09 8.15 -9.42
N THR A 21 -24.52 7.87 -8.20
CA THR A 21 -23.72 8.16 -7.03
C THR A 21 -22.53 7.20 -7.04
N ALA A 22 -21.39 7.67 -7.54
CA ALA A 22 -20.13 7.00 -7.30
C ALA A 22 -19.92 6.99 -5.78
N THR A 23 -20.31 5.90 -5.13
CA THR A 23 -19.90 5.63 -3.75
C THR A 23 -18.41 5.40 -3.79
N SER A 24 -17.64 6.44 -3.47
CA SER A 24 -16.26 6.29 -3.05
C SER A 24 -16.29 5.39 -1.82
N SER A 25 -15.99 4.11 -2.01
CA SER A 25 -15.72 3.21 -0.90
C SER A 25 -14.47 3.77 -0.22
N PHE A 26 -14.67 4.65 0.75
CA PHE A 26 -13.63 4.95 1.74
C PHE A 26 -13.48 3.66 2.52
N ALA A 27 -12.48 2.88 2.10
CA ALA A 27 -12.03 1.72 2.80
C ALA A 27 -11.77 2.10 4.27
N ASP A 28 -12.22 1.23 5.12
CA ASP A 28 -11.97 1.10 6.55
C ASP A 28 -11.00 2.13 7.13
N GLY A 29 -11.47 2.94 8.12
CA GLY A 29 -10.76 4.09 8.66
C GLY A 29 -9.48 3.81 9.45
N HIS A 30 -8.82 2.68 9.20
CA HIS A 30 -7.50 2.36 9.75
C HIS A 30 -6.39 2.82 8.81
N ALA A 31 -5.45 3.60 9.37
CA ALA A 31 -4.24 3.97 8.66
C ALA A 31 -3.50 2.70 8.20
N LYS A 32 -3.18 2.63 6.90
CA LYS A 32 -2.44 1.50 6.33
C LYS A 32 -1.09 1.33 7.01
N THR A 33 -0.73 0.10 7.33
CA THR A 33 0.55 -0.25 7.94
C THR A 33 1.51 -0.70 6.86
N ILE A 34 2.59 0.03 6.67
CA ILE A 34 3.64 -0.26 5.69
C ILE A 34 4.87 -0.76 6.45
N LEU A 35 5.27 -1.98 6.14
CA LEU A 35 6.56 -2.51 6.59
C LEU A 35 7.65 -1.99 5.65
N PHE A 36 8.72 -1.41 6.21
CA PHE A 36 9.92 -1.14 5.45
C PHE A 36 11.12 -1.79 6.13
N SER A 37 11.65 -2.83 5.50
CA SER A 37 12.85 -3.54 5.93
C SER A 37 14.04 -3.09 5.11
N ILE A 38 15.02 -2.46 5.77
CA ILE A 38 16.29 -2.06 5.18
C ILE A 38 17.39 -3.03 5.64
N LYS A 39 18.47 -3.17 4.85
CA LYS A 39 19.50 -4.19 5.09
C LYS A 39 20.61 -3.77 6.08
N GLY A 40 20.50 -2.59 6.66
CA GLY A 40 21.43 -2.10 7.68
C GLY A 40 20.90 -0.89 8.42
N PRO A 41 21.35 -0.65 9.66
CA PRO A 41 20.88 0.46 10.48
C PRO A 41 21.48 1.80 10.03
N GLY A 42 20.69 2.87 10.13
CA GLY A 42 21.16 4.23 9.84
C GLY A 42 22.25 4.74 10.78
N SER A 43 22.40 4.14 11.96
CA SER A 43 23.41 4.56 12.95
C SER A 43 24.87 4.38 12.51
N GLY A 44 25.13 3.49 11.55
CA GLY A 44 26.47 3.21 11.04
C GLY A 44 26.68 3.58 9.57
N ASN A 45 25.63 4.03 8.87
CA ASN A 45 25.66 4.25 7.44
C ASN A 45 24.81 5.45 7.05
N ALA A 46 25.43 6.52 6.55
CA ALA A 46 24.76 7.77 6.16
C ALA A 46 23.71 7.58 5.06
N PHE A 47 23.90 6.60 4.16
CA PHE A 47 22.90 6.24 3.15
C PHE A 47 21.61 5.74 3.82
N TRP A 48 21.72 4.75 4.72
CA TRP A 48 20.55 4.21 5.43
C TRP A 48 19.92 5.23 6.36
N ALA A 49 20.72 6.09 7.00
CA ALA A 49 20.18 7.21 7.79
C ALA A 49 19.31 8.15 6.94
N SER A 50 19.71 8.43 5.70
CA SER A 50 18.94 9.25 4.77
C SER A 50 17.66 8.54 4.31
N VAL A 51 17.72 7.24 4.04
CA VAL A 51 16.58 6.40 3.69
C VAL A 51 15.55 6.37 4.83
N GLU A 52 16.01 6.12 6.06
CA GLU A 52 15.14 6.14 7.25
C GLU A 52 14.42 7.48 7.42
N LYS A 53 15.16 8.59 7.28
CA LYS A 53 14.60 9.94 7.39
C LYS A 53 13.52 10.16 6.33
N GLY A 54 13.84 9.89 5.06
CA GLY A 54 12.91 10.08 3.94
C GLY A 54 11.65 9.23 4.10
N ALA A 55 11.81 7.97 4.51
CA ALA A 55 10.67 7.06 4.73
C ALA A 55 9.73 7.59 5.85
N LYS A 56 10.29 8.06 6.96
CA LYS A 56 9.52 8.64 8.08
C LYS A 56 8.77 9.91 7.67
N GLU A 57 9.42 10.79 6.91
CA GLU A 57 8.82 12.03 6.41
C GLU A 57 7.67 11.73 5.43
N GLU A 58 7.86 10.78 4.51
CA GLU A 58 6.85 10.44 3.53
C GLU A 58 5.65 9.72 4.17
N ALA A 59 5.91 8.79 5.08
CA ALA A 59 4.85 8.11 5.83
C ALA A 59 3.95 9.12 6.58
N LYS A 60 4.55 10.16 7.18
CA LYS A 60 3.80 11.24 7.85
C LYS A 60 2.94 12.02 6.87
N LYS A 61 3.45 12.34 5.68
CA LYS A 61 2.68 13.06 4.64
C LYS A 61 1.50 12.23 4.14
N LEU A 62 1.71 10.93 3.95
CA LEU A 62 0.71 10.00 3.45
C LEU A 62 -0.29 9.56 4.52
N GLY A 63 -0.05 9.84 5.79
CA GLY A 63 -0.91 9.41 6.89
C GLY A 63 -0.92 7.89 7.11
N VAL A 64 0.18 7.20 6.74
CA VAL A 64 0.33 5.76 6.93
C VAL A 64 1.15 5.45 8.18
N LYS A 65 0.91 4.28 8.77
CA LYS A 65 1.74 3.75 9.84
C LYS A 65 2.97 3.07 9.24
N LEU A 66 4.16 3.61 9.48
CA LEU A 66 5.41 3.02 9.05
C LEU A 66 5.99 2.12 10.16
N VAL A 67 6.27 0.86 9.83
CA VAL A 67 7.08 -0.05 10.61
C VAL A 67 8.41 -0.18 9.90
N LEU A 68 9.40 0.60 10.32
CA LEU A 68 10.75 0.56 9.76
C LEU A 68 11.63 -0.31 10.64
N ILE A 69 12.26 -1.32 10.01
CA ILE A 69 13.14 -2.29 10.68
C ILE A 69 14.46 -2.41 9.94
N ALA A 70 15.51 -2.69 10.70
CA ALA A 70 16.84 -2.98 10.19
C ALA A 70 17.49 -4.06 11.06
N PRO A 71 18.32 -4.95 10.49
CA PRO A 71 19.13 -5.85 11.29
C PRO A 71 20.19 -5.07 12.10
N PRO A 72 20.73 -5.64 13.18
CA PRO A 72 21.73 -4.98 14.02
C PRO A 72 22.99 -4.58 13.25
N GLN A 73 23.34 -5.34 12.23
CA GLN A 73 24.47 -5.10 11.34
C GLN A 73 24.05 -5.23 9.89
N GLU A 74 24.63 -4.41 9.02
CA GLU A 74 24.39 -4.50 7.58
C GLU A 74 24.83 -5.87 7.04
N GLY A 75 23.94 -6.54 6.30
CA GLY A 75 24.19 -7.85 5.74
C GLY A 75 23.88 -9.03 6.68
N ASP A 76 23.35 -8.79 7.87
CA ASP A 76 22.84 -9.86 8.74
C ASP A 76 21.50 -10.39 8.21
N VAL A 77 21.60 -11.32 7.25
CA VAL A 77 20.48 -11.91 6.52
C VAL A 77 19.48 -12.58 7.47
N GLN A 78 19.98 -13.38 8.42
CA GLN A 78 19.10 -14.14 9.30
C GLN A 78 18.30 -13.25 10.25
N SER A 79 18.95 -12.23 10.82
CA SER A 79 18.24 -11.25 11.65
C SER A 79 17.19 -10.48 10.85
N GLN A 80 17.51 -10.12 9.59
CA GLN A 80 16.54 -9.43 8.72
C GLN A 80 15.35 -10.32 8.41
N ILE A 81 15.56 -11.59 8.08
CA ILE A 81 14.50 -12.57 7.83
C ILE A 81 13.58 -12.68 9.04
N ASN A 82 14.13 -12.96 10.21
CA ASN A 82 13.35 -13.13 11.43
C ASN A 82 12.49 -11.91 11.75
N GLN A 83 13.04 -10.70 11.55
CA GLN A 83 12.32 -9.46 11.77
C GLN A 83 11.18 -9.26 10.76
N VAL A 84 11.40 -9.58 9.48
CA VAL A 84 10.37 -9.47 8.44
C VAL A 84 9.23 -10.44 8.69
N GLU A 85 9.54 -11.72 8.95
CA GLU A 85 8.54 -12.75 9.26
C GLU A 85 7.70 -12.37 10.49
N ASP A 86 8.33 -11.86 11.55
CA ASP A 86 7.62 -11.38 12.76
C ASP A 86 6.64 -10.24 12.43
N GLN A 87 7.01 -9.31 11.56
CA GLN A 87 6.12 -8.22 11.18
C GLN A 87 5.01 -8.66 10.22
N LEU A 88 5.30 -9.56 9.28
CA LEU A 88 4.29 -10.16 8.40
C LEU A 88 3.25 -10.93 9.23
N ALA A 89 3.68 -11.68 10.24
CA ALA A 89 2.78 -12.40 11.15
C ALA A 89 1.86 -11.48 11.97
N LYS A 90 2.30 -10.25 12.28
CA LYS A 90 1.49 -9.22 12.95
C LYS A 90 0.47 -8.56 12.02
N GLY A 91 0.62 -8.72 10.72
CA GLY A 91 -0.22 -8.14 9.69
C GLY A 91 0.26 -6.75 9.26
N VAL A 92 0.53 -6.63 7.95
CA VAL A 92 0.88 -5.36 7.29
C VAL A 92 0.12 -5.27 5.98
N ASP A 93 -0.11 -4.05 5.49
CA ASP A 93 -0.85 -3.82 4.25
C ASP A 93 0.04 -3.83 3.00
N ALA A 94 1.32 -3.53 3.15
CA ALA A 94 2.33 -3.59 2.08
C ALA A 94 3.73 -3.67 2.69
N MET A 95 4.70 -4.12 1.89
CA MET A 95 6.10 -4.21 2.28
C MET A 95 7.00 -3.51 1.25
N ALA A 96 7.90 -2.65 1.75
CA ALA A 96 9.09 -2.21 1.04
C ALA A 96 10.30 -2.98 1.60
N LEU A 97 11.11 -3.55 0.74
CA LEU A 97 12.19 -4.46 1.12
C LEU A 97 13.49 -4.12 0.40
N ALA A 98 14.54 -3.88 1.16
CA ALA A 98 15.93 -3.89 0.69
C ALA A 98 16.58 -5.19 1.20
N PRO A 99 16.53 -6.30 0.45
CA PRO A 99 17.00 -7.58 0.94
C PRO A 99 18.53 -7.61 1.05
N ALA A 100 19.07 -8.10 2.17
CA ALA A 100 20.49 -8.36 2.33
C ALA A 100 20.96 -9.52 1.41
N ASP A 101 20.08 -10.50 1.18
CA ASP A 101 20.26 -11.57 0.20
C ASP A 101 18.94 -11.84 -0.54
N PRO A 102 18.82 -11.49 -1.83
CA PRO A 102 17.60 -11.72 -2.60
C PRO A 102 17.16 -13.19 -2.66
N ASN A 103 18.11 -14.13 -2.75
CA ASN A 103 17.78 -15.55 -2.83
C ASN A 103 17.15 -16.05 -1.53
N ALA A 104 17.69 -15.63 -0.39
CA ALA A 104 17.17 -16.01 0.92
C ALA A 104 15.77 -15.40 1.17
N PHE A 105 15.46 -14.25 0.56
CA PHE A 105 14.15 -13.60 0.70
C PHE A 105 13.09 -14.06 -0.30
N ALA A 106 13.47 -14.76 -1.37
CA ALA A 106 12.52 -15.18 -2.41
C ALA A 106 11.28 -15.91 -1.85
N PRO A 107 11.40 -16.94 -0.99
CA PRO A 107 10.22 -17.64 -0.47
C PRO A 107 9.35 -16.73 0.41
N ILE A 108 9.94 -15.83 1.19
CA ILE A 108 9.22 -14.92 2.07
C ILE A 108 8.41 -13.91 1.25
N VAL A 109 9.00 -13.39 0.18
CA VAL A 109 8.35 -12.47 -0.76
C VAL A 109 7.18 -13.17 -1.47
N ASP A 110 7.39 -14.40 -1.94
CA ASP A 110 6.34 -15.20 -2.56
C ASP A 110 5.16 -15.42 -1.62
N ASP A 111 5.41 -15.75 -0.37
CA ASP A 111 4.38 -15.99 0.64
C ASP A 111 3.66 -14.70 1.03
N ALA A 112 4.36 -13.58 1.12
CA ALA A 112 3.76 -12.27 1.34
C ALA A 112 2.79 -11.91 0.20
N ILE A 113 3.22 -12.06 -1.06
CA ILE A 113 2.39 -11.77 -2.24
C ILE A 113 1.16 -12.69 -2.30
N LYS A 114 1.32 -13.99 -2.06
CA LYS A 114 0.21 -14.96 -1.99
C LYS A 114 -0.80 -14.61 -0.90
N SER A 115 -0.32 -14.02 0.20
CA SER A 115 -1.15 -13.57 1.31
C SER A 115 -1.80 -12.19 1.06
N GLY A 116 -1.60 -11.59 -0.11
CA GLY A 116 -2.20 -10.32 -0.48
C GLY A 116 -1.40 -9.09 -0.02
N VAL A 117 -0.16 -9.26 0.42
CA VAL A 117 0.75 -8.17 0.79
C VAL A 117 1.62 -7.81 -0.42
N PRO A 118 1.39 -6.67 -1.08
CA PRO A 118 2.24 -6.24 -2.19
C PRO A 118 3.64 -5.89 -1.68
N VAL A 119 4.66 -6.23 -2.49
CA VAL A 119 6.07 -6.02 -2.17
C VAL A 119 6.73 -5.12 -3.19
N VAL A 120 7.46 -4.11 -2.72
CA VAL A 120 8.30 -3.22 -3.54
C VAL A 120 9.75 -3.37 -3.10
N PHE A 121 10.64 -3.62 -4.06
CA PHE A 121 12.08 -3.68 -3.78
C PHE A 121 12.72 -2.30 -3.83
N VAL A 122 13.63 -2.07 -2.90
CA VAL A 122 14.40 -0.83 -2.76
C VAL A 122 15.89 -1.18 -2.73
N ASP A 123 16.73 -0.41 -3.43
CA ASP A 123 18.19 -0.57 -3.50
C ASP A 123 18.65 -1.90 -4.12
N THR A 124 18.15 -3.02 -3.66
CA THR A 124 18.51 -4.35 -4.17
C THR A 124 17.27 -5.01 -4.76
N GLN A 125 17.36 -5.44 -6.02
CA GLN A 125 16.26 -6.12 -6.69
C GLN A 125 16.00 -7.51 -6.08
N GLY A 126 14.74 -7.94 -6.10
CA GLY A 126 14.35 -9.31 -5.88
C GLY A 126 14.65 -10.20 -7.10
N ILE A 127 14.48 -11.48 -6.95
CA ILE A 127 14.55 -12.49 -8.02
C ILE A 127 13.16 -13.02 -8.31
#